data_991b4f282c22c5cb469500b048f4ea02
#
_entry.id   991b4f282c22c5cb469500b048f4ea02
#
_cell.length_a   1.000
_cell.length_b   1.000
_cell.length_c   1.000
_cell.angle_alpha   90.00
_cell.angle_beta   90.00
_cell.angle_gamma   90.00
#
_symmetry.space_group_name_H-M   'P 1'
#
loop_
_entity.id
_entity.type
_entity.pdbx_description
1 polymer ?
#
loop_
_entity_poly.entity_id
_entity_poly.type
_entity_poly.pdbx_seq_one_letter_code
_entity_poly.pdbx_strand_id
1 'polypeptide(L)'
;KQLDTLWINTGSLCNITCVNCYIESSPTNDRLVYISAAEAHDFFVEAKAAGTREIGFTGGEPFLNSDFVAMLEVALAMGFEVLILTNAMQPMLRANIKTKLLELNARFCGKLTMRVSLDHFTEALHEAERGERTWNKTLEGIDWLAANGFRLAIAGRTCWGQTEQETRAGYA
;
A
#
# COMPACT_ATOMS: atom_id res chain seq x y z
N LYS A 1 -19.92 7.98 -17.02
CA LYS A 1 -19.32 7.04 -16.02
C LYS A 1 -18.74 7.91 -14.91
N GLN A 2 -19.01 7.55 -13.66
CA GLN A 2 -18.43 8.18 -12.48
C GLN A 2 -17.04 7.59 -12.24
N LEU A 3 -16.09 8.38 -11.78
CA LEU A 3 -14.78 7.92 -11.34
C LEU A 3 -14.90 7.50 -9.87
N ASP A 4 -14.92 6.20 -9.58
CA ASP A 4 -15.06 5.70 -8.22
C ASP A 4 -13.77 5.81 -7.42
N THR A 5 -12.62 5.45 -8.01
CA THR A 5 -11.29 5.47 -7.37
C THR A 5 -10.30 6.25 -8.22
N LEU A 6 -9.59 7.20 -7.61
CA LEU A 6 -8.41 7.85 -8.20
C LEU A 6 -7.15 7.16 -7.66
N TRP A 7 -6.29 6.69 -8.55
CA TRP A 7 -5.00 6.10 -8.17
C TRP A 7 -3.86 7.12 -8.26
N ILE A 8 -3.12 7.29 -7.18
CA ILE A 8 -1.92 8.12 -7.08
C ILE A 8 -0.69 7.21 -7.03
N ASN A 9 0.20 7.38 -8.00
CA ASN A 9 1.52 6.75 -7.97
C ASN A 9 2.50 7.66 -7.22
N THR A 10 3.05 7.19 -6.11
CA THR A 10 3.89 7.98 -5.20
C THR A 10 5.36 8.05 -5.61
N GLY A 11 5.75 7.39 -6.71
CA GLY A 11 7.12 7.29 -7.22
C GLY A 11 7.55 5.84 -7.43
N SER A 12 8.69 5.62 -8.07
CA SER A 12 9.18 4.27 -8.44
C SER A 12 10.18 3.66 -7.45
N LEU A 13 10.70 4.41 -6.47
CA LEU A 13 11.61 3.85 -5.48
C LEU A 13 10.89 2.83 -4.58
N CYS A 14 11.57 1.69 -4.34
CA CYS A 14 11.11 0.63 -3.47
C CYS A 14 12.28 0.08 -2.66
N ASN A 15 12.02 -0.44 -1.46
CA ASN A 15 13.05 -1.11 -0.64
C ASN A 15 13.34 -2.54 -1.06
N ILE A 16 12.62 -3.08 -2.04
CA ILE A 16 12.81 -4.41 -2.64
C ILE A 16 12.72 -4.34 -4.16
N THR A 17 13.16 -5.41 -4.83
CA THR A 17 13.06 -5.59 -6.29
C THR A 17 12.31 -6.88 -6.56
N CYS A 18 11.02 -6.77 -6.90
CA CYS A 18 10.20 -7.94 -7.22
C CYS A 18 10.41 -8.37 -8.67
N VAL A 19 10.36 -9.68 -8.93
CA VAL A 19 10.58 -10.27 -10.26
C VAL A 19 9.58 -9.73 -11.29
N ASN A 20 8.30 -9.68 -10.94
CA ASN A 20 7.22 -9.22 -11.83
C ASN A 20 6.66 -7.84 -11.41
N CYS A 21 7.54 -6.88 -11.11
CA CYS A 21 7.11 -5.53 -10.79
C CYS A 21 6.72 -4.77 -12.07
N TYR A 22 5.45 -4.35 -12.19
CA TYR A 22 4.93 -3.70 -13.40
C TYR A 22 5.58 -2.34 -13.73
N ILE A 23 6.18 -1.66 -12.74
CA ILE A 23 6.93 -0.41 -12.92
C ILE A 23 8.44 -0.58 -12.66
N GLU A 24 8.92 -1.83 -12.54
CA GLU A 24 10.32 -2.15 -12.29
C GLU A 24 10.91 -1.43 -11.06
N SER A 25 10.11 -1.26 -10.03
CA SER A 25 10.53 -0.61 -8.77
C SER A 25 11.71 -1.31 -8.15
N SER A 26 12.66 -0.52 -7.65
CA SER A 26 13.85 -0.99 -6.95
C SER A 26 14.41 0.11 -6.05
N PRO A 27 15.43 -0.19 -5.21
CA PRO A 27 16.11 0.83 -4.42
C PRO A 27 16.84 1.91 -5.23
N THR A 28 17.05 1.68 -6.51
CA THR A 28 17.80 2.58 -7.41
C THR A 28 16.97 3.11 -8.58
N ASN A 29 15.71 2.69 -8.73
CA ASN A 29 14.84 3.19 -9.81
C ASN A 29 14.08 4.42 -9.34
N ASP A 30 14.58 5.60 -9.69
CA ASP A 30 13.98 6.92 -9.43
C ASP A 30 13.30 7.53 -10.68
N ARG A 31 12.98 6.71 -11.68
CA ARG A 31 12.42 7.15 -12.97
C ARG A 31 11.13 7.96 -12.83
N LEU A 32 10.25 7.59 -11.89
CA LEU A 32 9.08 8.36 -11.54
C LEU A 32 9.41 9.21 -10.32
N VAL A 33 9.38 10.52 -10.51
CA VAL A 33 9.62 11.50 -9.44
C VAL A 33 8.55 11.34 -8.36
N TYR A 34 8.91 11.60 -7.13
CA TYR A 34 7.96 11.66 -6.03
C TYR A 34 6.97 12.80 -6.24
N ILE A 35 5.68 12.47 -6.22
CA ILE A 35 4.62 13.48 -6.14
C ILE A 35 4.67 14.13 -4.75
N SER A 36 4.52 15.44 -4.69
CA SER A 36 4.40 16.19 -3.45
C SER A 36 2.97 16.16 -2.89
N ALA A 37 2.82 16.47 -1.60
CA ALA A 37 1.51 16.59 -0.99
C ALA A 37 0.67 17.73 -1.62
N ALA A 38 1.31 18.81 -2.08
CA ALA A 38 0.63 19.92 -2.75
C ALA A 38 0.06 19.50 -4.11
N GLU A 39 0.86 18.83 -4.94
CA GLU A 39 0.40 18.30 -6.24
C GLU A 39 -0.73 17.27 -6.06
N ALA A 40 -0.60 16.37 -5.09
CA ALA A 40 -1.63 15.38 -4.78
C ALA A 40 -2.95 16.04 -4.35
N HIS A 41 -2.87 17.12 -3.56
CA HIS A 41 -4.04 17.90 -3.13
C HIS A 41 -4.85 18.43 -4.32
N ASP A 42 -4.20 18.95 -5.36
CA ASP A 42 -4.90 19.47 -6.54
C ASP A 42 -5.69 18.37 -7.25
N PHE A 43 -5.11 17.17 -7.40
CA PHE A 43 -5.82 16.00 -7.93
C PHE A 43 -6.98 15.56 -7.02
N PHE A 44 -6.84 15.68 -5.68
CA PHE A 44 -7.93 15.35 -4.77
C PHE A 44 -9.10 16.33 -4.89
N VAL A 45 -8.84 17.61 -5.12
CA VAL A 45 -9.87 18.62 -5.38
C VAL A 45 -10.66 18.26 -6.65
N GLU A 46 -9.96 17.94 -7.74
CA GLU A 46 -10.60 17.51 -8.99
C GLU A 46 -11.40 16.21 -8.81
N ALA A 47 -10.81 15.21 -8.12
CA ALA A 47 -11.48 13.95 -7.84
C ALA A 47 -12.76 14.15 -7.02
N LYS A 48 -12.72 15.04 -6.02
CA LYS A 48 -13.88 15.38 -5.20
C LYS A 48 -15.01 15.99 -6.04
N ALA A 49 -14.65 16.93 -6.93
CA ALA A 49 -15.61 17.55 -7.85
C ALA A 49 -16.21 16.54 -8.84
N ALA A 50 -15.45 15.50 -9.23
CA ALA A 50 -15.90 14.39 -10.07
C ALA A 50 -16.75 13.33 -9.33
N GLY A 51 -16.93 13.46 -8.01
CA GLY A 51 -17.71 12.52 -7.20
C GLY A 51 -16.96 11.23 -6.84
N THR A 52 -15.61 11.24 -6.91
CA THR A 52 -14.75 10.13 -6.48
C THR A 52 -14.94 9.85 -5.00
N ARG A 53 -14.98 8.57 -4.63
CA ARG A 53 -15.17 8.14 -3.24
C ARG A 53 -13.88 7.68 -2.58
N GLU A 54 -12.97 7.09 -3.35
CA GLU A 54 -11.76 6.46 -2.85
C GLU A 54 -10.51 7.02 -3.52
N ILE A 55 -9.45 7.21 -2.73
CA ILE A 55 -8.10 7.45 -3.21
C ILE A 55 -7.26 6.19 -2.98
N GLY A 56 -6.75 5.62 -4.06
CA GLY A 56 -5.82 4.50 -4.02
C GLY A 56 -4.37 5.02 -4.12
N PHE A 57 -3.50 4.59 -3.22
CA PHE A 57 -2.07 4.89 -3.30
C PHE A 57 -1.27 3.65 -3.70
N THR A 58 -0.38 3.84 -4.66
CA THR A 58 0.54 2.83 -5.17
C THR A 58 1.89 3.46 -5.50
N GLY A 59 2.78 2.71 -6.10
CA GLY A 59 4.10 3.16 -6.52
C GLY A 59 5.11 2.04 -6.41
N GLY A 60 6.34 2.36 -6.04
CA GLY A 60 7.28 1.41 -5.48
C GLY A 60 6.83 1.00 -4.09
N GLU A 61 7.38 1.65 -3.07
CA GLU A 61 6.84 1.57 -1.70
C GLU A 61 6.40 2.97 -1.26
N PRO A 62 5.09 3.23 -1.09
CA PRO A 62 4.59 4.57 -0.78
C PRO A 62 5.24 5.21 0.44
N PHE A 63 5.55 4.44 1.47
CA PHE A 63 6.19 4.93 2.70
C PHE A 63 7.65 5.39 2.52
N LEU A 64 8.22 5.29 1.34
CA LEU A 64 9.52 5.92 1.01
C LEU A 64 9.37 7.38 0.59
N ASN A 65 8.22 7.79 0.08
CA ASN A 65 7.94 9.19 -0.21
C ASN A 65 7.74 9.96 1.09
N SER A 66 8.54 11.01 1.32
CA SER A 66 8.52 11.82 2.56
C SER A 66 7.18 12.53 2.80
N ASP A 67 6.47 12.86 1.72
CA ASP A 67 5.19 13.57 1.77
C ASP A 67 3.99 12.64 1.89
N PHE A 68 4.23 11.32 1.85
CA PHE A 68 3.14 10.34 1.77
C PHE A 68 2.15 10.44 2.93
N VAL A 69 2.63 10.57 4.16
CA VAL A 69 1.74 10.69 5.33
C VAL A 69 0.91 11.97 5.28
N ALA A 70 1.47 13.06 4.76
CA ALA A 70 0.72 14.30 4.56
C ALA A 70 -0.37 14.13 3.50
N MET A 71 -0.09 13.40 2.40
CA MET A 71 -1.10 13.06 1.40
C MET A 71 -2.24 12.23 2.00
N LEU A 72 -1.92 11.23 2.86
CA LEU A 72 -2.94 10.44 3.56
C LEU A 72 -3.84 11.30 4.41
N GLU A 73 -3.25 12.18 5.22
CA GLU A 73 -4.02 13.08 6.10
C GLU A 73 -4.95 13.98 5.30
N VAL A 74 -4.47 14.56 4.19
CA VAL A 74 -5.29 15.42 3.32
C VAL A 74 -6.43 14.64 2.69
N ALA A 75 -6.17 13.47 2.10
CA ALA A 75 -7.20 12.64 1.47
C ALA A 75 -8.31 12.25 2.47
N LEU A 76 -7.91 11.78 3.66
CA LEU A 76 -8.85 11.41 4.73
C LEU A 76 -9.64 12.61 5.26
N ALA A 77 -8.99 13.78 5.44
CA ALA A 77 -9.64 15.02 5.89
C ALA A 77 -10.65 15.55 4.86
N MET A 78 -10.39 15.37 3.57
CA MET A 78 -11.35 15.67 2.50
C MET A 78 -12.51 14.66 2.43
N GLY A 79 -12.49 13.61 3.24
CA GLY A 79 -13.59 12.66 3.41
C GLY A 79 -13.53 11.43 2.50
N PHE A 80 -12.44 11.23 1.77
CA PHE A 80 -12.25 10.03 0.96
C PHE A 80 -12.06 8.77 1.83
N GLU A 81 -12.44 7.62 1.29
CA GLU A 81 -11.87 6.35 1.68
C GLU A 81 -10.47 6.25 1.09
N VAL A 82 -9.55 5.60 1.79
CA VAL A 82 -8.16 5.48 1.34
C VAL A 82 -7.74 4.02 1.33
N LEU A 83 -7.18 3.60 0.20
CA LEU A 83 -6.59 2.28 -0.01
C LEU A 83 -5.09 2.42 -0.28
N ILE A 84 -4.25 1.79 0.54
CA ILE A 84 -2.79 1.83 0.38
C ILE A 84 -2.29 0.46 -0.05
N LEU A 85 -1.60 0.39 -1.20
CA LEU A 85 -0.83 -0.79 -1.59
C LEU A 85 0.58 -0.67 -1.01
N THR A 86 0.98 -1.62 -0.18
CA THR A 86 2.29 -1.62 0.49
C THR A 86 2.85 -3.03 0.64
N ASN A 87 4.16 -3.15 0.74
CA ASN A 87 4.80 -4.39 1.14
C ASN A 87 4.84 -4.58 2.67
N ALA A 88 4.37 -3.60 3.43
CA ALA A 88 4.25 -3.56 4.89
C ALA A 88 5.57 -3.76 5.67
N MET A 89 6.73 -3.56 5.03
CA MET A 89 8.03 -3.77 5.65
C MET A 89 8.55 -2.52 6.39
N GLN A 90 9.86 -2.49 6.63
CA GLN A 90 10.58 -1.46 7.39
C GLN A 90 10.20 -0.01 7.04
N PRO A 91 9.97 0.42 5.79
CA PRO A 91 9.57 1.80 5.52
C PRO A 91 8.28 2.21 6.25
N MET A 92 7.28 1.32 6.31
CA MET A 92 6.04 1.53 7.06
C MET A 92 6.27 1.41 8.57
N LEU A 93 7.13 0.49 9.00
CA LEU A 93 7.36 0.18 10.42
C LEU A 93 8.27 1.17 11.15
N ARG A 94 8.76 2.23 10.49
CA ARG A 94 9.49 3.32 11.17
C ARG A 94 8.64 3.95 12.27
N ALA A 95 9.23 4.24 13.43
CA ALA A 95 8.51 4.70 14.63
C ALA A 95 7.62 5.93 14.37
N ASN A 96 8.14 6.92 13.65
CA ASN A 96 7.37 8.11 13.28
C ASN A 96 6.19 7.83 12.35
N ILE A 97 6.33 6.87 11.43
CA ILE A 97 5.26 6.45 10.52
C ILE A 97 4.19 5.70 11.30
N LYS A 98 4.59 4.73 12.14
CA LYS A 98 3.65 3.98 13.00
C LYS A 98 2.80 4.91 13.86
N THR A 99 3.43 5.90 14.52
CA THR A 99 2.71 6.87 15.34
C THR A 99 1.66 7.62 14.52
N LYS A 100 2.04 8.10 13.34
CA LYS A 100 1.11 8.83 12.45
C LYS A 100 -0.01 7.96 11.91
N LEU A 101 0.28 6.72 11.53
CA LEU A 101 -0.74 5.78 11.07
C LEU A 101 -1.77 5.49 12.17
N LEU A 102 -1.34 5.32 13.43
CA LEU A 102 -2.24 5.14 14.58
C LEU A 102 -3.14 6.36 14.80
N GLU A 103 -2.57 7.58 14.75
CA GLU A 103 -3.32 8.84 14.85
C GLU A 103 -4.40 8.92 13.76
N LEU A 104 -4.03 8.64 12.49
CA LEU A 104 -4.94 8.70 11.35
C LEU A 104 -6.03 7.61 11.44
N ASN A 105 -5.66 6.37 11.79
CA ASN A 105 -6.61 5.28 11.92
C ASN A 105 -7.65 5.56 13.03
N ALA A 106 -7.22 6.13 14.15
CA ALA A 106 -8.13 6.50 15.24
C ALA A 106 -9.05 7.67 14.85
N ARG A 107 -8.49 8.71 14.18
CA ARG A 107 -9.24 9.91 13.79
C ARG A 107 -10.25 9.65 12.66
N PHE A 108 -9.93 8.77 11.72
CA PHE A 108 -10.72 8.49 10.53
C PHE A 108 -11.18 7.03 10.49
N CYS A 109 -11.71 6.53 11.59
CA CYS A 109 -12.10 5.14 11.80
C CYS A 109 -12.82 4.53 10.58
N GLY A 110 -12.34 3.40 10.11
CA GLY A 110 -12.93 2.63 9.01
C GLY A 110 -12.68 3.19 7.60
N LYS A 111 -11.98 4.32 7.44
CA LYS A 111 -11.71 4.91 6.13
C LYS A 111 -10.35 4.54 5.54
N LEU A 112 -9.45 3.98 6.34
CA LEU A 112 -8.11 3.60 5.91
C LEU A 112 -8.01 2.08 5.77
N THR A 113 -7.71 1.61 4.57
CA THR A 113 -7.48 0.19 4.26
C THR A 113 -6.03 -0.03 3.85
N MET A 114 -5.36 -0.94 4.53
CA MET A 114 -4.00 -1.38 4.19
C MET A 114 -4.09 -2.65 3.37
N ARG A 115 -3.75 -2.57 2.08
CA ARG A 115 -3.69 -3.74 1.21
C ARG A 115 -2.25 -4.21 1.09
N VAL A 116 -1.93 -5.25 1.85
CA VAL A 116 -0.57 -5.77 1.95
C VAL A 116 -0.31 -6.76 0.83
N SER A 117 0.80 -6.56 0.15
CA SER A 117 1.26 -7.44 -0.91
C SER A 117 1.96 -8.68 -0.33
N LEU A 118 1.21 -9.75 -0.14
CA LEU A 118 1.68 -11.09 0.22
C LEU A 118 1.39 -12.02 -0.96
N ASP A 119 2.33 -12.16 -1.88
CA ASP A 119 2.09 -12.79 -3.19
C ASP A 119 1.64 -14.24 -3.10
N HIS A 120 2.13 -14.98 -2.11
CA HIS A 120 1.71 -16.37 -1.85
C HIS A 120 1.64 -16.63 -0.34
N PHE A 121 0.84 -17.61 0.06
CA PHE A 121 0.67 -18.06 1.45
C PHE A 121 1.79 -18.99 1.94
N THR A 122 2.81 -19.28 1.12
CA THR A 122 4.03 -19.98 1.51
C THR A 122 5.24 -19.07 1.32
N GLU A 123 6.21 -19.15 2.24
CA GLU A 123 7.46 -18.41 2.20
C GLU A 123 8.19 -18.56 0.87
N ALA A 124 8.37 -19.82 0.42
CA ALA A 124 9.16 -20.13 -0.77
C ALA A 124 8.65 -19.41 -2.05
N LEU A 125 7.33 -19.41 -2.29
CA LEU A 125 6.77 -18.77 -3.48
C LEU A 125 6.63 -17.25 -3.31
N HIS A 126 6.39 -16.76 -2.10
CA HIS A 126 6.44 -15.33 -1.82
C HIS A 126 7.85 -14.76 -2.07
N GLU A 127 8.88 -15.41 -1.54
CA GLU A 127 10.26 -14.96 -1.68
C GLU A 127 10.82 -15.15 -3.10
N ALA A 128 10.36 -16.17 -3.83
CA ALA A 128 10.69 -16.32 -5.24
C ALA A 128 10.23 -15.10 -6.08
N GLU A 129 9.16 -14.44 -5.69
CA GLU A 129 8.62 -13.25 -6.37
C GLU A 129 9.21 -11.93 -5.83
N ARG A 130 9.37 -11.83 -4.48
CA ARG A 130 9.71 -10.57 -3.81
C ARG A 130 11.16 -10.47 -3.34
N GLY A 131 11.90 -11.56 -3.42
CA GLY A 131 13.28 -11.66 -2.97
C GLY A 131 13.42 -12.28 -1.57
N GLU A 132 14.61 -12.76 -1.29
CA GLU A 132 14.96 -13.43 -0.04
C GLU A 132 14.69 -12.56 1.20
N ARG A 133 14.29 -13.19 2.28
CA ARG A 133 14.04 -12.56 3.60
C ARG A 133 12.92 -11.52 3.59
N THR A 134 12.00 -11.59 2.64
CA THR A 134 10.84 -10.69 2.59
C THR A 134 9.65 -11.25 3.36
N TRP A 135 9.52 -12.58 3.46
CA TRP A 135 8.40 -13.27 4.11
C TRP A 135 8.17 -12.79 5.54
N ASN A 136 9.14 -13.03 6.43
CA ASN A 136 9.00 -12.67 7.84
C ASN A 136 8.83 -11.17 8.06
N LYS A 137 9.45 -10.31 7.23
CA LYS A 137 9.29 -8.85 7.32
C LYS A 137 7.90 -8.38 6.92
N THR A 138 7.30 -9.02 5.93
CA THR A 138 5.91 -8.73 5.52
C THR A 138 4.93 -9.18 6.60
N LEU A 139 5.13 -10.38 7.19
CA LEU A 139 4.32 -10.88 8.29
C LEU A 139 4.40 -9.97 9.53
N GLU A 140 5.60 -9.50 9.90
CA GLU A 140 5.77 -8.52 10.99
C GLU A 140 4.90 -7.27 10.78
N GLY A 141 4.84 -6.77 9.54
CA GLY A 141 3.98 -5.64 9.18
C GLY A 141 2.49 -5.97 9.27
N ILE A 142 2.08 -7.15 8.79
CA ILE A 142 0.69 -7.62 8.87
C ILE A 142 0.27 -7.77 10.33
N ASP A 143 1.10 -8.40 11.15
CA ASP A 143 0.84 -8.61 12.58
C ASP A 143 0.70 -7.27 13.32
N TRP A 144 1.59 -6.31 13.03
CA TRP A 144 1.49 -4.98 13.61
C TRP A 144 0.20 -4.27 13.21
N LEU A 145 -0.19 -4.31 11.95
CA LEU A 145 -1.43 -3.70 11.46
C LEU A 145 -2.67 -4.36 12.08
N ALA A 146 -2.70 -5.70 12.14
CA ALA A 146 -3.80 -6.45 12.74
C ALA A 146 -3.94 -6.15 14.23
N ALA A 147 -2.83 -6.18 14.98
CA ALA A 147 -2.81 -5.90 16.42
C ALA A 147 -3.27 -4.47 16.77
N ASN A 148 -3.18 -3.53 15.82
CA ASN A 148 -3.61 -2.14 15.99
C ASN A 148 -4.94 -1.80 15.29
N GLY A 149 -5.72 -2.81 14.90
CA GLY A 149 -7.09 -2.66 14.41
C GLY A 149 -7.23 -1.95 13.06
N PHE A 150 -6.22 -2.04 12.19
CA PHE A 150 -6.34 -1.54 10.81
C PHE A 150 -7.25 -2.45 9.98
N ARG A 151 -7.99 -1.86 9.03
CA ARG A 151 -8.65 -2.64 7.98
C ARG A 151 -7.57 -3.21 7.06
N LEU A 152 -7.53 -4.54 6.96
CA LEU A 152 -6.54 -5.26 6.16
C LEU A 152 -7.19 -5.92 4.94
N ALA A 153 -6.45 -5.92 3.85
CA ALA A 153 -6.67 -6.76 2.69
C ALA A 153 -5.33 -7.36 2.25
N ILE A 154 -5.34 -8.59 1.80
CA ILE A 154 -4.15 -9.24 1.23
C ILE A 154 -4.24 -9.19 -0.30
N ALA A 155 -3.15 -8.78 -0.93
CA ALA A 155 -2.96 -8.86 -2.38
C ALA A 155 -2.03 -10.03 -2.69
N GLY A 156 -2.59 -11.16 -3.08
CA GLY A 156 -1.87 -12.33 -3.56
C GLY A 156 -1.85 -12.43 -5.07
N ARG A 157 -1.03 -13.34 -5.61
CA ARG A 157 -0.99 -13.72 -7.03
C ARG A 157 -1.57 -15.11 -7.24
N THR A 158 -2.03 -15.37 -8.46
CA THR A 158 -2.64 -16.65 -8.85
C THR A 158 -1.89 -17.29 -10.03
N CYS A 159 -0.57 -17.11 -10.11
CA CYS A 159 0.25 -17.55 -11.24
C CYS A 159 0.84 -18.97 -11.08
N TRP A 160 0.61 -19.65 -9.96
CA TRP A 160 1.21 -20.96 -9.67
C TRP A 160 0.26 -22.14 -9.89
N GLY A 161 -0.88 -21.91 -10.52
CA GLY A 161 -1.82 -22.99 -10.91
C GLY A 161 -2.75 -23.47 -9.79
N GLN A 162 -2.76 -22.84 -8.61
CA GLN A 162 -3.71 -23.13 -7.55
C GLN A 162 -5.13 -22.71 -7.98
N THR A 163 -6.11 -23.47 -7.52
CA THR A 163 -7.52 -23.09 -7.61
C THR A 163 -7.83 -21.94 -6.64
N GLU A 164 -8.95 -21.25 -6.88
CA GLU A 164 -9.41 -20.21 -5.96
C GLU A 164 -9.64 -20.76 -4.54
N GLN A 165 -10.16 -22.00 -4.43
CA GLN A 165 -10.41 -22.65 -3.16
C GLN A 165 -9.10 -22.93 -2.38
N GLU A 166 -8.08 -23.45 -3.05
CA GLU A 166 -6.75 -23.68 -2.45
C GLU A 166 -6.09 -22.37 -2.02
N THR A 167 -6.18 -21.35 -2.86
CA THR A 167 -5.65 -20.02 -2.54
C THR A 167 -6.34 -19.43 -1.31
N ARG A 168 -7.67 -19.47 -1.24
CA ARG A 168 -8.43 -19.00 -0.07
C ARG A 168 -8.09 -19.77 1.20
N ALA A 169 -7.98 -21.09 1.11
CA ALA A 169 -7.61 -21.94 2.25
C ALA A 169 -6.17 -21.68 2.73
N GLY A 170 -5.27 -21.36 1.81
CA GLY A 170 -3.87 -21.06 2.14
C GLY A 170 -3.67 -19.72 2.85
N TYR A 171 -4.54 -18.74 2.61
CA TYR A 171 -4.51 -17.44 3.28
C TYR A 171 -5.37 -17.36 4.57
N ALA A 172 -6.16 -18.40 4.88
CA ALA A 172 -7.01 -18.48 6.06
C ALA A 172 -6.20 -18.88 7.30
#